data_3162fcec561e35138d34b05836c73117
#
_entry.id   3162fcec561e35138d34b05836c73117
#
_cell.length_a   1.000
_cell.length_b   1.000
_cell.length_c   1.000
_cell.angle_alpha   90.00
_cell.angle_beta   90.00
_cell.angle_gamma   90.00
#
_symmetry.space_group_name_H-M   'P 1'
#
loop_
_entity.id
_entity.type
_entity.pdbx_description
1 polymer ?
#
loop_
_entity_poly.entity_id
_entity_poly.type
_entity_poly.pdbx_seq_one_letter_code
_entity_poly.pdbx_strand_id
1 'polypeptide(L)'
;MVNNVDEGRQKMNQKTFKLNLKNDYVFKMMHYIDEEKGKKIFASIIKAFTGIEVKEVVFQQTDLYPMDVNGKDVRFDLCATVNTKNNKEIEMQMYHMKGLPERILYNAAILFTRGKNKGSVYSELEEATCVALCANNVFPHLQHYEHHFCFADMEKVVILTEKMKTHIIELKKGIHQLMKKRIDEFSMMEMWIYFLMKYEEETDDSIVLQLLGKEEIFRMVKEVLQMISQDELARQKAWAREVNMRDEAQRRHDAEERDAKMAKVQSENTELKSALLESESEKTELKEQIQNSILSMIKDGLPDEVIMKYLGITFEKLQELKGNKR
;
A
#
# COMPACT_ATOMS: atom_id res chain seq x y z
N MET A 1 -21.00 25.96 18.62
CA MET A 1 -19.96 25.26 19.39
C MET A 1 -19.06 24.50 18.36
N VAL A 2 -18.13 25.27 17.82
CA VAL A 2 -17.08 24.73 16.92
C VAL A 2 -15.78 25.24 17.53
N ASN A 3 -15.16 24.43 18.36
CA ASN A 3 -13.78 24.61 18.86
C ASN A 3 -13.51 23.41 19.74
N ASN A 4 -12.70 22.47 19.28
CA ASN A 4 -11.82 21.56 20.04
C ASN A 4 -11.48 20.31 19.22
N VAL A 5 -10.90 20.51 18.01
CA VAL A 5 -10.28 19.41 17.25
C VAL A 5 -8.79 19.70 17.00
N ASP A 6 -8.23 20.76 17.55
CA ASP A 6 -6.90 21.27 17.19
C ASP A 6 -5.80 21.05 18.24
N GLU A 7 -6.07 20.31 19.34
CA GLU A 7 -5.08 20.12 20.43
C GLU A 7 -4.13 18.92 20.26
N GLY A 8 -4.24 18.13 19.19
CA GLY A 8 -3.37 16.97 18.93
C GLY A 8 -2.25 17.20 17.90
N ARG A 9 -2.23 18.31 17.19
CA ARG A 9 -1.15 18.63 16.24
C ARG A 9 0.05 19.19 16.99
N GLN A 10 0.98 18.34 17.42
CA GLN A 10 2.34 18.80 17.69
C GLN A 10 2.85 19.47 16.41
N LYS A 11 2.85 20.81 16.39
CA LYS A 11 3.45 21.61 15.31
C LYS A 11 4.92 21.23 15.24
N MET A 12 5.29 20.43 14.25
CA MET A 12 6.67 20.07 14.01
C MET A 12 7.46 21.37 13.79
N ASN A 13 8.47 21.59 14.63
CA ASN A 13 9.31 22.76 14.54
C ASN A 13 10.46 22.46 13.57
N GLN A 14 10.65 23.29 12.54
CA GLN A 14 11.74 23.14 11.60
C GLN A 14 13.12 23.10 12.28
N LYS A 15 13.27 23.80 13.42
CA LYS A 15 14.52 23.81 14.19
C LYS A 15 14.86 22.49 14.85
N THR A 16 13.86 21.65 15.14
CA THR A 16 14.02 20.34 15.77
C THR A 16 13.89 19.18 14.78
N PHE A 17 13.71 19.48 13.50
CA PHE A 17 13.61 18.46 12.46
C PHE A 17 14.97 17.78 12.28
N LYS A 18 14.99 16.45 12.41
CA LYS A 18 16.14 15.59 12.15
C LYS A 18 16.00 14.91 10.79
N LEU A 19 17.05 14.96 9.99
CA LEU A 19 17.09 14.26 8.71
C LEU A 19 17.07 12.74 8.97
N ASN A 20 16.28 12.03 8.20
CA ASN A 20 16.19 10.57 8.22
C ASN A 20 16.01 10.03 6.80
N LEU A 21 16.37 8.76 6.61
CA LEU A 21 16.33 8.10 5.30
C LEU A 21 14.93 7.63 4.89
N LYS A 22 13.95 7.74 5.77
CA LYS A 22 12.54 7.47 5.44
C LYS A 22 11.90 8.61 4.63
N ASN A 23 12.53 9.78 4.64
CA ASN A 23 12.15 10.90 3.79
C ASN A 23 12.66 10.64 2.36
N ASP A 24 11.75 10.47 1.40
CA ASP A 24 12.08 10.14 0.01
C ASP A 24 12.93 11.21 -0.68
N TYR A 25 12.75 12.48 -0.34
CA TYR A 25 13.61 13.57 -0.81
C TYR A 25 15.05 13.42 -0.28
N VAL A 26 15.22 13.11 1.01
CA VAL A 26 16.53 12.87 1.62
C VAL A 26 17.18 11.64 0.98
N PHE A 27 16.43 10.54 0.83
CA PHE A 27 16.90 9.33 0.17
C PHE A 27 17.38 9.62 -1.26
N LYS A 28 16.61 10.39 -2.03
CA LYS A 28 16.99 10.80 -3.39
C LYS A 28 18.23 11.68 -3.38
N MET A 29 18.27 12.71 -2.54
CA MET A 29 19.39 13.63 -2.45
C MET A 29 20.70 12.97 -2.02
N MET A 30 20.62 11.91 -1.24
CA MET A 30 21.79 11.11 -0.84
C MET A 30 22.62 10.61 -2.04
N HIS A 31 21.99 10.47 -3.19
CA HIS A 31 22.64 9.97 -4.40
C HIS A 31 23.12 11.08 -5.35
N TYR A 32 22.67 12.32 -5.15
CA TYR A 32 22.95 13.42 -6.08
C TYR A 32 23.83 14.53 -5.50
N ILE A 33 23.85 14.73 -4.17
CA ILE A 33 24.58 15.85 -3.57
C ILE A 33 26.10 15.70 -3.70
N ASP A 34 26.57 14.44 -3.72
CA ASP A 34 27.94 14.05 -4.03
C ASP A 34 27.87 12.85 -4.97
N GLU A 35 28.14 13.08 -6.25
CA GLU A 35 27.94 12.05 -7.30
C GLU A 35 28.79 10.81 -7.08
N GLU A 36 30.04 10.97 -6.66
CA GLU A 36 30.95 9.83 -6.46
C GLU A 36 30.51 8.96 -5.28
N LYS A 37 30.16 9.60 -4.16
CA LYS A 37 29.63 8.88 -2.99
C LYS A 37 28.26 8.30 -3.31
N GLY A 38 27.41 9.04 -4.02
CA GLY A 38 26.10 8.59 -4.45
C GLY A 38 26.13 7.32 -5.30
N LYS A 39 27.06 7.22 -6.25
CA LYS A 39 27.29 6.02 -7.05
C LYS A 39 27.67 4.81 -6.20
N LYS A 40 28.58 4.99 -5.22
CA LYS A 40 28.99 3.92 -4.30
C LYS A 40 27.83 3.46 -3.41
N ILE A 41 27.05 4.41 -2.89
CA ILE A 41 25.88 4.13 -2.07
C ILE A 41 24.84 3.34 -2.89
N PHE A 42 24.53 3.81 -4.11
CA PHE A 42 23.60 3.12 -5.01
C PHE A 42 24.08 1.70 -5.32
N ALA A 43 25.35 1.54 -5.69
CA ALA A 43 25.96 0.24 -5.97
C ALA A 43 25.84 -0.73 -4.79
N SER A 44 26.08 -0.24 -3.57
CA SER A 44 25.93 -1.04 -2.36
C SER A 44 24.49 -1.47 -2.11
N ILE A 45 23.51 -0.60 -2.30
CA ILE A 45 22.10 -0.90 -2.16
C ILE A 45 21.68 -1.96 -3.21
N ILE A 46 22.01 -1.74 -4.49
CA ILE A 46 21.68 -2.70 -5.56
C ILE A 46 22.31 -4.06 -5.26
N LYS A 47 23.58 -4.11 -4.91
CA LYS A 47 24.24 -5.37 -4.54
C LYS A 47 23.56 -6.06 -3.36
N ALA A 48 23.23 -5.30 -2.32
CA ALA A 48 22.59 -5.85 -1.12
C ALA A 48 21.23 -6.46 -1.39
N PHE A 49 20.37 -5.81 -2.22
CA PHE A 49 19.00 -6.24 -2.45
C PHE A 49 18.78 -7.11 -3.70
N THR A 50 19.75 -7.16 -4.62
CA THR A 50 19.60 -7.94 -5.85
C THR A 50 20.69 -9.00 -6.05
N GLY A 51 21.76 -8.95 -5.26
CA GLY A 51 22.95 -9.78 -5.43
C GLY A 51 23.83 -9.40 -6.65
N ILE A 52 23.45 -8.35 -7.40
CA ILE A 52 24.17 -7.95 -8.62
C ILE A 52 25.42 -7.15 -8.24
N GLU A 53 26.59 -7.61 -8.68
CA GLU A 53 27.84 -6.84 -8.57
C GLU A 53 27.79 -5.62 -9.49
N VAL A 54 27.97 -4.44 -8.88
CA VAL A 54 27.94 -3.16 -9.59
C VAL A 54 29.34 -2.60 -9.69
N LYS A 55 29.84 -2.46 -10.92
CA LYS A 55 31.17 -1.88 -11.21
C LYS A 55 31.06 -0.45 -11.69
N GLU A 56 29.98 -0.11 -12.36
CA GLU A 56 29.74 1.21 -12.93
C GLU A 56 28.29 1.62 -12.70
N VAL A 57 28.06 2.90 -12.38
CA VAL A 57 26.74 3.50 -12.21
C VAL A 57 26.67 4.78 -13.00
N VAL A 58 25.66 4.89 -13.85
CA VAL A 58 25.30 6.11 -14.56
C VAL A 58 23.87 6.47 -14.22
N PHE A 59 23.69 7.53 -13.41
CA PHE A 59 22.35 8.00 -13.07
C PHE A 59 21.62 8.53 -14.30
N GLN A 60 20.34 8.20 -14.39
CA GLN A 60 19.47 8.61 -15.48
C GLN A 60 18.42 9.61 -15.01
N GLN A 61 17.85 10.34 -15.96
CA GLN A 61 16.72 11.22 -15.70
C GLN A 61 15.54 10.41 -15.13
N THR A 62 14.99 10.89 -14.03
CA THR A 62 13.92 10.21 -13.29
C THR A 62 12.51 10.62 -13.74
N ASP A 63 12.37 11.80 -14.36
CA ASP A 63 11.09 12.28 -14.87
C ASP A 63 10.89 11.77 -16.30
N LEU A 64 9.83 11.01 -16.52
CA LEU A 64 9.45 10.51 -17.84
C LEU A 64 8.15 11.19 -18.27
N TYR A 65 8.23 11.89 -19.37
CA TYR A 65 7.03 12.37 -20.05
C TYR A 65 6.36 11.21 -20.77
N PRO A 66 5.03 11.08 -20.71
CA PRO A 66 4.33 10.05 -21.43
C PRO A 66 4.59 10.20 -22.95
N MET A 67 4.74 9.06 -23.63
CA MET A 67 4.84 9.04 -25.10
C MET A 67 3.53 9.50 -25.77
N ASP A 68 2.42 9.47 -25.04
CA ASP A 68 1.10 9.94 -25.45
C ASP A 68 0.68 11.13 -24.60
N VAL A 69 0.05 12.12 -25.22
CA VAL A 69 -0.43 13.37 -24.57
C VAL A 69 -1.39 13.10 -23.39
N ASN A 70 -2.07 11.96 -23.41
CA ASN A 70 -2.99 11.51 -22.34
C ASN A 70 -2.36 10.45 -21.40
N GLY A 71 -1.08 10.14 -21.58
CA GLY A 71 -0.38 9.16 -20.76
C GLY A 71 -0.16 9.67 -19.33
N LYS A 72 -0.06 8.74 -18.39
CA LYS A 72 0.24 9.07 -16.99
C LYS A 72 1.74 9.41 -16.85
N ASP A 73 2.04 10.57 -16.27
CA ASP A 73 3.40 10.92 -15.89
C ASP A 73 3.99 9.88 -14.95
N VAL A 74 5.18 9.40 -15.28
CA VAL A 74 5.95 8.48 -14.46
C VAL A 74 7.17 9.19 -13.93
N ARG A 75 7.30 9.14 -12.62
CA ARG A 75 8.48 9.67 -11.92
C ARG A 75 9.09 8.53 -11.11
N PHE A 76 10.33 8.19 -11.42
CA PHE A 76 11.13 7.29 -10.62
C PHE A 76 11.79 8.04 -9.46
N ASP A 77 11.94 7.39 -8.31
CA ASP A 77 12.68 7.98 -7.20
C ASP A 77 14.17 8.05 -7.54
N LEU A 78 14.73 6.97 -8.05
CA LEU A 78 16.11 6.86 -8.43
C LEU A 78 16.28 5.85 -9.56
N CYS A 79 16.92 6.23 -10.66
CA CYS A 79 17.16 5.37 -11.80
C CYS A 79 18.60 5.47 -12.28
N ALA A 80 19.21 4.33 -12.58
CA ALA A 80 20.55 4.26 -13.13
C ALA A 80 20.74 3.08 -14.06
N THR A 81 21.65 3.23 -15.03
CA THR A 81 22.23 2.10 -15.74
C THR A 81 23.46 1.60 -14.98
N VAL A 82 23.53 0.31 -14.74
CA VAL A 82 24.67 -0.33 -14.11
C VAL A 82 25.35 -1.28 -15.07
N ASN A 83 26.69 -1.36 -15.02
CA ASN A 83 27.49 -2.26 -15.83
C ASN A 83 27.19 -2.16 -17.34
N THR A 84 26.93 -0.94 -17.84
CA THR A 84 26.71 -0.59 -19.25
C THR A 84 25.49 -1.16 -19.97
N LYS A 85 24.74 -2.12 -19.38
CA LYS A 85 23.62 -2.80 -20.05
C LYS A 85 22.39 -3.07 -19.18
N ASN A 86 22.43 -2.73 -17.89
CA ASN A 86 21.38 -3.11 -16.98
C ASN A 86 20.71 -1.86 -16.38
N ASN A 87 19.45 -1.64 -16.71
CA ASN A 87 18.66 -0.56 -16.12
C ASN A 87 18.16 -0.96 -14.74
N LYS A 88 18.49 -0.17 -13.74
CA LYS A 88 18.07 -0.39 -12.34
C LYS A 88 17.31 0.81 -11.83
N GLU A 89 16.23 0.53 -11.12
CA GLU A 89 15.45 1.51 -10.39
C GLU A 89 15.43 1.14 -8.91
N ILE A 90 15.53 2.14 -8.06
CA ILE A 90 15.18 2.00 -6.64
C ILE A 90 14.01 2.93 -6.36
N GLU A 91 12.94 2.40 -5.82
CA GLU A 91 11.79 3.16 -5.35
C GLU A 91 11.67 3.03 -3.83
N MET A 92 11.60 4.17 -3.12
CA MET A 92 11.33 4.23 -1.69
C MET A 92 9.86 4.52 -1.46
N GLN A 93 9.10 3.55 -0.97
CA GLN A 93 7.67 3.70 -0.69
C GLN A 93 7.40 3.64 0.81
N MET A 94 7.24 4.80 1.45
CA MET A 94 7.08 4.90 2.90
C MET A 94 5.65 4.71 3.40
N TYR A 95 4.63 4.83 2.55
CA TYR A 95 3.23 4.72 2.93
C TYR A 95 2.51 3.61 2.18
N HIS A 96 1.50 3.02 2.85
CA HIS A 96 0.59 2.12 2.15
C HIS A 96 -0.11 2.87 1.02
N MET A 97 -0.12 2.29 -0.18
CA MET A 97 -0.79 2.83 -1.36
C MET A 97 -1.65 1.73 -1.96
N LYS A 98 -2.94 2.04 -2.17
CA LYS A 98 -3.83 1.14 -2.92
C LYS A 98 -3.28 1.00 -4.35
N GLY A 99 -3.15 -0.24 -4.83
CA GLY A 99 -2.57 -0.51 -6.15
C GLY A 99 -1.04 -0.39 -6.21
N LEU A 100 -0.34 -0.52 -5.08
CA LEU A 100 1.12 -0.47 -5.04
C LEU A 100 1.78 -1.59 -5.87
N PRO A 101 1.35 -2.86 -5.84
CA PRO A 101 1.89 -3.88 -6.72
C PRO A 101 1.77 -3.55 -8.21
N GLU A 102 0.61 -3.02 -8.62
CA GLU A 102 0.36 -2.60 -10.00
C GLU A 102 1.24 -1.42 -10.40
N ARG A 103 1.47 -0.47 -9.50
CA ARG A 103 2.39 0.65 -9.74
C ARG A 103 3.82 0.17 -9.91
N ILE A 104 4.29 -0.72 -9.05
CA ILE A 104 5.65 -1.28 -9.13
C ILE A 104 5.82 -2.04 -10.46
N LEU A 105 4.84 -2.85 -10.85
CA LEU A 105 4.85 -3.56 -12.12
C LEU A 105 4.85 -2.59 -13.31
N TYR A 106 4.04 -1.53 -13.25
CA TYR A 106 3.98 -0.50 -14.29
C TYR A 106 5.34 0.21 -14.44
N ASN A 107 5.98 0.59 -13.34
CA ASN A 107 7.31 1.19 -13.34
C ASN A 107 8.35 0.24 -13.95
N ALA A 108 8.36 -1.04 -13.54
CA ALA A 108 9.26 -2.05 -14.08
C ALA A 108 9.08 -2.24 -15.61
N ALA A 109 7.84 -2.21 -16.09
CA ALA A 109 7.53 -2.32 -17.53
C ALA A 109 8.04 -1.11 -18.31
N ILE A 110 7.88 0.10 -17.79
CA ILE A 110 8.42 1.32 -18.41
C ILE A 110 9.95 1.28 -18.43
N LEU A 111 10.57 0.91 -17.31
CA LEU A 111 12.03 0.75 -17.24
C LEU A 111 12.54 -0.24 -18.29
N PHE A 112 11.85 -1.36 -18.47
CA PHE A 112 12.19 -2.40 -19.45
C PHE A 112 12.07 -1.90 -20.88
N THR A 113 11.12 -1.02 -21.19
CA THR A 113 10.89 -0.49 -22.53
C THR A 113 11.76 0.72 -22.89
N ARG A 114 12.44 1.32 -21.89
CA ARG A 114 13.21 2.57 -22.04
C ARG A 114 14.35 2.50 -23.06
N GLY A 115 15.06 1.38 -23.12
CA GLY A 115 16.20 1.18 -24.01
C GLY A 115 15.84 0.83 -25.46
N LYS A 116 14.55 0.87 -25.83
CA LYS A 116 14.09 0.43 -27.14
C LYS A 116 14.18 1.53 -28.18
N ASN A 117 15.15 1.44 -29.09
CA ASN A 117 15.21 2.27 -30.29
C ASN A 117 14.34 1.65 -31.41
N LYS A 118 13.83 2.51 -32.31
CA LYS A 118 13.09 2.05 -33.49
C LYS A 118 14.01 1.14 -34.34
N GLY A 119 13.59 -0.10 -34.55
CA GLY A 119 14.38 -1.11 -35.31
C GLY A 119 15.26 -2.01 -34.46
N SER A 120 15.31 -1.85 -33.13
CA SER A 120 16.04 -2.78 -32.24
C SER A 120 15.43 -4.18 -32.25
N VAL A 121 16.29 -5.19 -32.17
CA VAL A 121 15.88 -6.60 -32.07
C VAL A 121 15.43 -6.88 -30.62
N TYR A 122 14.33 -7.57 -30.43
CA TYR A 122 13.79 -7.85 -29.07
C TYR A 122 14.74 -8.65 -28.18
N SER A 123 15.58 -9.51 -28.76
CA SER A 123 16.61 -10.25 -28.01
C SER A 123 17.71 -9.37 -27.42
N GLU A 124 17.86 -8.13 -27.91
CA GLU A 124 18.87 -7.16 -27.46
C GLU A 124 18.30 -6.19 -26.39
N LEU A 125 17.03 -6.35 -25.99
CA LEU A 125 16.49 -5.54 -24.90
C LEU A 125 17.35 -5.70 -23.63
N GLU A 126 17.65 -4.57 -23.01
CA GLU A 126 18.40 -4.53 -21.76
C GLU A 126 17.60 -5.08 -20.59
N GLU A 127 18.32 -5.58 -19.59
CA GLU A 127 17.66 -5.99 -18.35
C GLU A 127 17.14 -4.78 -17.57
N ALA A 128 15.95 -4.93 -17.01
CA ALA A 128 15.35 -3.97 -16.09
C ALA A 128 15.09 -4.63 -14.73
N THR A 129 15.54 -4.00 -13.67
CA THR A 129 15.26 -4.43 -12.30
C THR A 129 14.73 -3.27 -11.50
N CYS A 130 13.55 -3.43 -10.94
CA CYS A 130 12.95 -2.50 -9.99
C CYS A 130 13.15 -3.03 -8.57
N VAL A 131 13.66 -2.20 -7.67
CA VAL A 131 13.77 -2.50 -6.23
C VAL A 131 12.83 -1.56 -5.49
N ALA A 132 11.75 -2.09 -4.93
CA ALA A 132 10.79 -1.33 -4.15
C ALA A 132 11.04 -1.54 -2.64
N LEU A 133 11.47 -0.49 -1.96
CA LEU A 133 11.68 -0.46 -0.51
C LEU A 133 10.40 0.04 0.16
N CYS A 134 9.60 -0.88 0.72
CA CYS A 134 8.28 -0.60 1.24
C CYS A 134 8.29 -0.55 2.77
N ALA A 135 7.92 0.58 3.36
CA ALA A 135 7.81 0.70 4.81
C ALA A 135 6.65 -0.11 5.39
N ASN A 136 5.59 -0.35 4.60
CA ASN A 136 4.41 -1.11 5.01
C ASN A 136 4.38 -2.50 4.38
N ASN A 137 3.55 -3.38 4.96
CA ASN A 137 3.37 -4.73 4.45
C ASN A 137 2.56 -4.71 3.15
N VAL A 138 3.16 -5.17 2.07
CA VAL A 138 2.51 -5.39 0.76
C VAL A 138 1.76 -6.72 0.75
N PHE A 139 2.36 -7.74 1.37
CA PHE A 139 1.82 -9.10 1.48
C PHE A 139 1.60 -9.51 2.95
N PRO A 140 0.52 -9.02 3.62
CA PRO A 140 0.32 -9.23 5.06
C PRO A 140 0.28 -10.70 5.50
N HIS A 141 -0.16 -11.59 4.60
CA HIS A 141 -0.28 -13.03 4.84
C HIS A 141 1.04 -13.80 4.75
N LEU A 142 2.11 -13.20 4.19
CA LEU A 142 3.43 -13.81 4.09
C LEU A 142 4.32 -13.37 5.25
N GLN A 143 5.15 -14.30 5.76
CA GLN A 143 6.09 -14.00 6.84
C GLN A 143 7.41 -13.38 6.33
N HIS A 144 7.80 -13.70 5.11
CA HIS A 144 9.03 -13.18 4.51
C HIS A 144 8.91 -11.68 4.25
N TYR A 145 10.00 -10.96 4.33
CA TYR A 145 10.09 -9.52 4.05
C TYR A 145 10.72 -9.22 2.68
N GLU A 146 11.26 -10.23 2.02
CA GLU A 146 11.94 -10.16 0.73
C GLU A 146 11.16 -10.99 -0.29
N HIS A 147 10.81 -10.37 -1.42
CA HIS A 147 10.04 -10.98 -2.48
C HIS A 147 10.66 -10.66 -3.84
N HIS A 148 10.89 -11.70 -4.64
CA HIS A 148 11.45 -11.60 -5.98
C HIS A 148 10.42 -12.05 -7.01
N PHE A 149 10.13 -11.18 -7.97
CA PHE A 149 9.16 -11.45 -9.03
C PHE A 149 9.82 -11.42 -10.40
N CYS A 150 9.41 -12.36 -11.23
CA CYS A 150 9.70 -12.42 -12.66
C CYS A 150 8.48 -12.97 -13.41
N PHE A 151 8.52 -12.95 -14.74
CA PHE A 151 7.47 -13.57 -15.54
C PHE A 151 7.73 -15.07 -15.66
N ALA A 152 6.78 -15.89 -15.20
CA ALA A 152 6.86 -17.34 -15.22
C ALA A 152 5.51 -17.98 -15.57
N ASP A 153 5.54 -19.19 -16.12
CA ASP A 153 4.38 -20.05 -16.22
C ASP A 153 3.92 -20.47 -14.83
N MET A 154 2.65 -20.23 -14.49
CA MET A 154 2.13 -20.45 -13.13
C MET A 154 2.01 -21.93 -12.77
N GLU A 155 1.79 -22.81 -13.75
CA GLU A 155 1.61 -24.23 -13.50
C GLU A 155 2.95 -25.00 -13.46
N LYS A 156 3.86 -24.65 -14.37
CA LYS A 156 5.13 -25.38 -14.58
C LYS A 156 6.32 -24.69 -13.95
N VAL A 157 6.14 -23.46 -13.44
CA VAL A 157 7.20 -22.61 -12.84
C VAL A 157 8.39 -22.43 -13.81
N VAL A 158 8.09 -22.30 -15.11
CA VAL A 158 9.10 -22.02 -16.15
C VAL A 158 9.21 -20.50 -16.35
N ILE A 159 10.39 -19.95 -16.14
CA ILE A 159 10.67 -18.52 -16.32
C ILE A 159 10.62 -18.19 -17.82
N LEU A 160 9.72 -17.26 -18.20
CA LEU A 160 9.60 -16.77 -19.56
C LEU A 160 10.82 -15.93 -19.97
N THR A 161 11.26 -15.05 -19.09
CA THR A 161 12.43 -14.19 -19.29
C THR A 161 12.98 -13.70 -17.95
N GLU A 162 14.29 -13.59 -17.85
CA GLU A 162 14.98 -12.98 -16.71
C GLU A 162 15.26 -11.49 -16.91
N LYS A 163 14.85 -10.91 -18.03
CA LYS A 163 15.17 -9.52 -18.39
C LYS A 163 14.34 -8.48 -17.63
N MET A 164 13.23 -8.87 -17.01
CA MET A 164 12.43 -7.98 -16.17
C MET A 164 12.22 -8.61 -14.79
N LYS A 165 12.78 -7.97 -13.77
CA LYS A 165 12.73 -8.43 -12.37
C LYS A 165 12.24 -7.33 -11.45
N THR A 166 11.52 -7.72 -10.41
CA THR A 166 11.08 -6.80 -9.37
C THR A 166 11.39 -7.41 -8.00
N HIS A 167 12.07 -6.65 -7.17
CA HIS A 167 12.36 -6.99 -5.78
C HIS A 167 11.53 -6.08 -4.87
N ILE A 168 10.68 -6.67 -4.04
CA ILE A 168 9.88 -5.94 -3.06
C ILE A 168 10.40 -6.29 -1.68
N ILE A 169 10.85 -5.27 -0.95
CA ILE A 169 11.43 -5.41 0.39
C ILE A 169 10.50 -4.72 1.39
N GLU A 170 9.88 -5.49 2.28
CA GLU A 170 8.97 -5.00 3.32
C GLU A 170 9.76 -4.62 4.58
N LEU A 171 10.25 -3.40 4.63
CA LEU A 171 11.19 -2.91 5.65
C LEU A 171 10.68 -3.10 7.09
N LYS A 172 9.37 -2.92 7.34
CA LYS A 172 8.77 -3.10 8.66
C LYS A 172 8.83 -4.56 9.13
N LYS A 173 8.59 -5.52 8.24
CA LYS A 173 8.76 -6.95 8.57
C LYS A 173 10.24 -7.29 8.81
N GLY A 174 11.13 -6.76 7.95
CA GLY A 174 12.57 -6.95 8.10
C GLY A 174 13.04 -6.50 9.48
N ILE A 175 12.75 -5.27 9.87
CA ILE A 175 13.08 -4.75 11.21
C ILE A 175 12.56 -5.65 12.33
N HIS A 176 11.30 -6.08 12.25
CA HIS A 176 10.72 -6.94 13.29
C HIS A 176 11.47 -8.27 13.46
N GLN A 177 11.96 -8.85 12.37
CA GLN A 177 12.76 -10.07 12.42
C GLN A 177 14.18 -9.80 12.93
N LEU A 178 14.80 -8.68 12.51
CA LEU A 178 16.15 -8.31 12.93
C LEU A 178 16.27 -7.98 14.43
N MET A 179 15.19 -7.53 15.08
CA MET A 179 15.19 -7.32 16.53
C MET A 179 15.48 -8.60 17.35
N LYS A 180 15.37 -9.79 16.73
CA LYS A 180 15.64 -11.09 17.36
C LYS A 180 17.02 -11.65 16.99
N LYS A 181 17.77 -10.94 16.15
CA LYS A 181 19.03 -11.39 15.58
C LYS A 181 20.20 -10.52 16.10
N ARG A 182 21.36 -11.12 16.28
CA ARG A 182 22.55 -10.38 16.68
C ARG A 182 23.12 -9.61 15.48
N ILE A 183 23.70 -8.44 15.71
CA ILE A 183 24.24 -7.57 14.65
C ILE A 183 25.40 -8.22 13.87
N ASP A 184 26.19 -9.06 14.51
CA ASP A 184 27.27 -9.79 13.85
C ASP A 184 26.80 -10.86 12.86
N GLU A 185 25.53 -11.22 12.93
CA GLU A 185 24.86 -12.15 12.01
C GLU A 185 24.12 -11.44 10.86
N PHE A 186 24.09 -10.11 10.86
CA PHE A 186 23.40 -9.36 9.81
C PHE A 186 24.13 -9.50 8.46
N SER A 187 23.38 -9.88 7.43
CA SER A 187 23.81 -9.71 6.04
C SER A 187 23.87 -8.22 5.67
N MET A 188 24.54 -7.89 4.57
CA MET A 188 24.57 -6.49 4.08
C MET A 188 23.18 -5.94 3.79
N MET A 189 22.26 -6.76 3.27
CA MET A 189 20.87 -6.39 3.06
C MET A 189 20.17 -6.05 4.39
N GLU A 190 20.35 -6.87 5.41
CA GLU A 190 19.79 -6.66 6.74
C GLU A 190 20.36 -5.42 7.43
N MET A 191 21.65 -5.16 7.26
CA MET A 191 22.28 -3.91 7.71
C MET A 191 21.64 -2.69 7.04
N TRP A 192 21.40 -2.75 5.71
CA TRP A 192 20.72 -1.69 5.00
C TRP A 192 19.27 -1.50 5.46
N ILE A 193 18.51 -2.59 5.66
CA ILE A 193 17.13 -2.52 6.19
C ILE A 193 17.12 -1.82 7.54
N TYR A 194 18.02 -2.22 8.43
CA TYR A 194 18.11 -1.60 9.75
C TYR A 194 18.48 -0.12 9.66
N PHE A 195 19.52 0.19 8.90
CA PHE A 195 20.02 1.55 8.73
C PHE A 195 18.96 2.48 8.11
N LEU A 196 18.30 2.07 7.02
CA LEU A 196 17.23 2.85 6.38
C LEU A 196 16.09 3.17 7.34
N MET A 197 15.73 2.24 8.20
CA MET A 197 14.58 2.39 9.10
C MET A 197 14.89 3.11 10.41
N LYS A 198 16.12 3.04 10.89
CA LYS A 198 16.50 3.51 12.23
C LYS A 198 17.43 4.71 12.25
N TYR A 199 18.17 4.94 11.16
CA TYR A 199 19.06 6.10 11.11
C TYR A 199 18.25 7.41 11.05
N GLU A 200 18.62 8.32 11.92
CA GLU A 200 18.26 9.74 11.88
C GLU A 200 19.44 10.60 12.33
N GLU A 201 19.42 11.87 12.01
CA GLU A 201 20.44 12.83 12.39
C GLU A 201 20.60 12.83 13.92
N GLU A 202 21.85 12.81 14.44
CA GLU A 202 22.15 12.71 15.87
C GLU A 202 21.56 11.46 16.57
N THR A 203 21.55 10.33 15.87
CA THR A 203 21.04 9.07 16.41
C THR A 203 21.86 8.60 17.62
N ASP A 204 21.18 8.04 18.61
CA ASP A 204 21.74 7.31 19.75
C ASP A 204 21.47 5.80 19.69
N ASP A 205 20.86 5.32 18.60
CA ASP A 205 20.60 3.90 18.39
C ASP A 205 21.90 3.10 18.36
N SER A 206 22.06 2.20 19.34
CA SER A 206 23.31 1.45 19.56
C SER A 206 23.70 0.56 18.38
N ILE A 207 22.72 0.01 17.64
CA ILE A 207 22.98 -0.83 16.46
C ILE A 207 23.40 0.06 15.29
N VAL A 208 22.75 1.19 15.07
CA VAL A 208 23.17 2.16 14.05
C VAL A 208 24.59 2.63 14.31
N LEU A 209 24.95 2.94 15.56
CA LEU A 209 26.32 3.34 15.91
C LEU A 209 27.35 2.23 15.64
N GLN A 210 26.99 0.97 15.89
CA GLN A 210 27.85 -0.17 15.54
C GLN A 210 27.99 -0.34 14.01
N LEU A 211 26.92 -0.17 13.23
CA LEU A 211 26.98 -0.20 11.77
C LEU A 211 27.89 0.90 11.22
N LEU A 212 27.79 2.11 11.76
CA LEU A 212 28.70 3.22 11.43
C LEU A 212 30.15 2.91 11.78
N GLY A 213 30.41 2.18 12.87
CA GLY A 213 31.76 1.73 13.26
C GLY A 213 32.32 0.63 12.35
N LYS A 214 31.45 -0.30 11.91
CA LYS A 214 31.84 -1.51 11.20
C LYS A 214 32.02 -1.30 9.69
N GLU A 215 31.09 -0.62 9.05
CA GLU A 215 31.01 -0.55 7.59
C GLU A 215 31.26 0.88 7.08
N GLU A 216 32.22 1.02 6.17
CA GLU A 216 32.55 2.31 5.54
C GLU A 216 31.37 2.94 4.80
N ILE A 217 30.52 2.11 4.17
CA ILE A 217 29.38 2.59 3.39
C ILE A 217 28.41 3.40 4.25
N PHE A 218 28.14 3.01 5.49
CA PHE A 218 27.24 3.75 6.38
C PHE A 218 27.87 5.05 6.89
N ARG A 219 29.20 5.09 7.09
CA ARG A 219 29.91 6.34 7.35
C ARG A 219 29.78 7.31 6.19
N MET A 220 29.92 6.81 4.96
CA MET A 220 29.75 7.60 3.74
C MET A 220 28.33 8.17 3.63
N VAL A 221 27.30 7.37 3.95
CA VAL A 221 25.90 7.85 4.01
C VAL A 221 25.77 8.97 5.05
N LYS A 222 26.33 8.80 6.24
CA LYS A 222 26.30 9.84 7.29
C LYS A 222 26.96 11.13 6.82
N GLU A 223 28.13 11.07 6.16
CA GLU A 223 28.79 12.25 5.61
C GLU A 223 27.94 12.98 4.58
N VAL A 224 27.31 12.24 3.67
CA VAL A 224 26.42 12.80 2.66
C VAL A 224 25.18 13.45 3.30
N LEU A 225 24.61 12.83 4.33
CA LEU A 225 23.49 13.41 5.07
C LEU A 225 23.90 14.68 5.84
N GLN A 226 25.14 14.77 6.32
CA GLN A 226 25.67 16.02 6.89
C GLN A 226 25.78 17.14 5.86
N MET A 227 26.17 16.81 4.61
CA MET A 227 26.15 17.80 3.52
C MET A 227 24.73 18.29 3.23
N ILE A 228 23.71 17.39 3.19
CA ILE A 228 22.31 17.77 3.03
C ILE A 228 21.86 18.66 4.20
N SER A 229 22.27 18.34 5.41
CA SER A 229 21.92 19.11 6.61
C SER A 229 22.51 20.51 6.61
N GLN A 230 23.69 20.71 6.04
CA GLN A 230 24.38 22.00 5.93
C GLN A 230 23.86 22.86 4.77
N ASP A 231 23.25 22.24 3.77
CA ASP A 231 22.56 22.96 2.68
C ASP A 231 21.17 23.41 3.15
N GLU A 232 21.03 24.72 3.38
CA GLU A 232 19.80 25.30 3.91
C GLU A 232 18.58 25.01 2.99
N LEU A 233 18.75 25.10 1.67
CA LEU A 233 17.68 24.85 0.70
C LEU A 233 17.29 23.36 0.70
N ALA A 234 18.26 22.44 0.72
CA ALA A 234 18.01 21.01 0.79
C ALA A 234 17.29 20.64 2.09
N ARG A 235 17.73 21.21 3.23
CA ARG A 235 17.09 21.00 4.53
C ARG A 235 15.65 21.53 4.56
N GLN A 236 15.39 22.70 3.99
CA GLN A 236 14.02 23.24 3.85
C GLN A 236 13.12 22.34 3.01
N LYS A 237 13.61 21.83 1.88
CA LYS A 237 12.86 20.90 1.02
C LYS A 237 12.60 19.57 1.74
N ALA A 238 13.58 19.03 2.45
CA ALA A 238 13.42 17.81 3.25
C ALA A 238 12.34 17.99 4.32
N TRP A 239 12.36 19.11 5.04
CA TRP A 239 11.33 19.43 6.03
C TRP A 239 9.95 19.59 5.40
N ALA A 240 9.83 20.34 4.30
CA ALA A 240 8.56 20.50 3.59
C ALA A 240 8.00 19.15 3.11
N ARG A 241 8.87 18.26 2.62
CA ARG A 241 8.47 16.91 2.24
C ARG A 241 7.99 16.09 3.43
N GLU A 242 8.68 16.17 4.57
CA GLU A 242 8.26 15.49 5.80
C GLU A 242 6.87 15.92 6.26
N VAL A 243 6.58 17.21 6.21
CA VAL A 243 5.23 17.75 6.53
C VAL A 243 4.20 17.18 5.58
N ASN A 244 4.45 17.23 4.27
CA ASN A 244 3.55 16.68 3.25
C ASN A 244 3.30 15.18 3.44
N MET A 245 4.35 14.42 3.75
CA MET A 245 4.26 12.98 4.02
C MET A 245 3.34 12.68 5.21
N ARG A 246 3.43 13.45 6.28
CA ARG A 246 2.55 13.31 7.47
C ARG A 246 1.10 13.67 7.15
N ASP A 247 0.90 14.76 6.41
CA ASP A 247 -0.45 15.16 5.98
C ASP A 247 -1.08 14.14 5.03
N GLU A 248 -0.30 13.53 4.14
CA GLU A 248 -0.75 12.44 3.29
C GLU A 248 -1.12 11.19 4.11
N ALA A 249 -0.30 10.83 5.10
CA ALA A 249 -0.57 9.71 6.00
C ALA A 249 -1.87 9.93 6.80
N GLN A 250 -2.07 11.12 7.34
CA GLN A 250 -3.28 11.46 8.06
C GLN A 250 -4.52 11.39 7.17
N ARG A 251 -4.47 11.99 5.98
CA ARG A 251 -5.59 11.93 5.02
C ARG A 251 -5.97 10.50 4.63
N ARG A 252 -4.99 9.60 4.50
CA ARG A 252 -5.24 8.17 4.22
C ARG A 252 -5.89 7.48 5.39
N HIS A 253 -5.37 7.68 6.60
CA HIS A 253 -5.96 7.13 7.82
C HIS A 253 -7.43 7.56 7.96
N ASP A 254 -7.73 8.85 7.75
CA ASP A 254 -9.09 9.39 7.82
C ASP A 254 -10.02 8.81 6.73
N ALA A 255 -9.45 8.51 5.55
CA ALA A 255 -10.19 7.85 4.47
C ALA A 255 -10.50 6.39 4.83
N GLU A 256 -9.52 5.62 5.32
CA GLU A 256 -9.70 4.23 5.75
C GLU A 256 -10.73 4.11 6.87
N GLU A 257 -10.70 5.04 7.83
CA GLU A 257 -11.68 5.08 8.91
C GLU A 257 -13.11 5.37 8.39
N ARG A 258 -13.23 6.28 7.42
CA ARG A 258 -14.54 6.55 6.77
C ARG A 258 -15.05 5.34 6.00
N ASP A 259 -14.19 4.70 5.23
CA ASP A 259 -14.54 3.52 4.45
C ASP A 259 -14.97 2.35 5.37
N ALA A 260 -14.28 2.14 6.46
CA ALA A 260 -14.65 1.14 7.47
C ALA A 260 -16.02 1.45 8.11
N LYS A 261 -16.28 2.71 8.45
CA LYS A 261 -17.60 3.14 8.97
C LYS A 261 -18.70 2.93 7.93
N MET A 262 -18.46 3.29 6.68
CA MET A 262 -19.42 3.08 5.59
C MET A 262 -19.71 1.59 5.36
N ALA A 263 -18.69 0.74 5.33
CA ALA A 263 -18.86 -0.71 5.20
C ALA A 263 -19.71 -1.29 6.33
N LYS A 264 -19.50 -0.85 7.56
CA LYS A 264 -20.31 -1.27 8.71
C LYS A 264 -21.78 -0.87 8.57
N VAL A 265 -22.05 0.39 8.21
CA VAL A 265 -23.42 0.88 7.97
C VAL A 265 -24.09 0.12 6.83
N GLN A 266 -23.34 -0.22 5.80
CA GLN A 266 -23.86 -0.97 4.64
C GLN A 266 -24.21 -2.42 5.03
N SER A 267 -23.40 -3.07 5.87
CA SER A 267 -23.72 -4.39 6.44
C SER A 267 -24.99 -4.35 7.29
N GLU A 268 -25.09 -3.40 8.22
CA GLU A 268 -26.27 -3.21 9.08
C GLU A 268 -27.53 -2.96 8.25
N ASN A 269 -27.44 -2.13 7.20
CA ASN A 269 -28.56 -1.88 6.30
C ASN A 269 -28.99 -3.14 5.52
N THR A 270 -28.05 -3.99 5.14
CA THR A 270 -28.35 -5.24 4.45
C THR A 270 -29.07 -6.23 5.37
N GLU A 271 -28.60 -6.35 6.62
CA GLU A 271 -29.24 -7.18 7.67
C GLU A 271 -30.66 -6.69 7.97
N LEU A 272 -30.86 -5.37 8.12
CA LEU A 272 -32.18 -4.80 8.36
C LEU A 272 -33.15 -5.04 7.19
N LYS A 273 -32.65 -4.94 5.95
CA LYS A 273 -33.49 -5.24 4.77
C LYS A 273 -33.89 -6.72 4.72
N SER A 274 -32.99 -7.64 5.04
CA SER A 274 -33.32 -9.07 5.08
C SER A 274 -34.35 -9.38 6.17
N ALA A 275 -34.19 -8.82 7.35
CA ALA A 275 -35.16 -8.98 8.45
C ALA A 275 -36.53 -8.39 8.12
N LEU A 276 -36.57 -7.25 7.40
CA LEU A 276 -37.83 -6.66 6.94
C LEU A 276 -38.55 -7.57 5.92
N LEU A 277 -37.82 -8.12 4.94
CA LEU A 277 -38.39 -9.04 3.96
C LEU A 277 -38.94 -10.33 4.63
N GLU A 278 -38.21 -10.87 5.61
CA GLU A 278 -38.64 -12.03 6.37
C GLU A 278 -39.94 -11.74 7.15
N SER A 279 -40.01 -10.59 7.84
CA SER A 279 -41.22 -10.15 8.54
C SER A 279 -42.44 -9.92 7.60
N GLU A 280 -42.20 -9.38 6.40
CA GLU A 280 -43.26 -9.20 5.41
C GLU A 280 -43.76 -10.56 4.84
N SER A 281 -42.83 -11.53 4.67
CA SER A 281 -43.18 -12.90 4.27
C SER A 281 -44.04 -13.60 5.33
N GLU A 282 -43.62 -13.58 6.60
CA GLU A 282 -44.37 -14.13 7.71
C GLU A 282 -45.77 -13.52 7.84
N LYS A 283 -45.87 -12.18 7.68
CA LYS A 283 -47.13 -11.47 7.71
C LYS A 283 -48.08 -11.89 6.57
N THR A 284 -47.52 -12.19 5.40
CA THR A 284 -48.27 -12.66 4.23
C THR A 284 -48.78 -14.08 4.45
N GLU A 285 -47.92 -14.98 4.95
CA GLU A 285 -48.29 -16.36 5.29
C GLU A 285 -49.38 -16.42 6.38
N LEU A 286 -49.24 -15.58 7.41
CA LEU A 286 -50.27 -15.50 8.45
C LEU A 286 -51.60 -15.04 7.93
N LYS A 287 -51.63 -14.07 6.98
CA LYS A 287 -52.86 -13.61 6.33
C LYS A 287 -53.52 -14.76 5.53
N GLU A 288 -52.70 -15.53 4.78
CA GLU A 288 -53.21 -16.67 4.02
C GLU A 288 -53.77 -17.77 4.94
N GLN A 289 -53.10 -18.06 6.06
CA GLN A 289 -53.60 -19.02 7.06
C GLN A 289 -54.93 -18.58 7.65
N ILE A 290 -55.07 -17.31 8.02
CA ILE A 290 -56.32 -16.75 8.53
C ILE A 290 -57.43 -16.88 7.46
N GLN A 291 -57.13 -16.54 6.21
CA GLN A 291 -58.09 -16.63 5.11
C GLN A 291 -58.57 -18.06 4.85
N ASN A 292 -57.61 -19.01 4.86
CA ASN A 292 -57.91 -20.41 4.72
C ASN A 292 -58.77 -20.96 5.88
N SER A 293 -58.48 -20.54 7.12
CA SER A 293 -59.26 -20.87 8.30
C SER A 293 -60.69 -20.36 8.20
N ILE A 294 -60.89 -19.12 7.73
CA ILE A 294 -62.22 -18.54 7.50
C ILE A 294 -62.99 -19.34 6.42
N LEU A 295 -62.35 -19.68 5.32
CA LEU A 295 -62.98 -20.47 4.26
C LEU A 295 -63.37 -21.85 4.72
N SER A 296 -62.55 -22.53 5.57
CA SER A 296 -62.90 -23.81 6.20
C SER A 296 -64.12 -23.68 7.09
N MET A 297 -64.18 -22.70 8.00
CA MET A 297 -65.34 -22.45 8.88
C MET A 297 -66.63 -22.18 8.11
N ILE A 298 -66.52 -21.44 6.98
CA ILE A 298 -67.68 -21.22 6.12
C ILE A 298 -68.14 -22.51 5.43
N LYS A 299 -67.17 -23.33 4.96
CA LYS A 299 -67.47 -24.62 4.29
C LYS A 299 -68.13 -25.61 5.26
N ASP A 300 -67.74 -25.56 6.53
CA ASP A 300 -68.32 -26.39 7.59
C ASP A 300 -69.67 -25.90 8.09
N GLY A 301 -70.25 -24.81 7.47
CA GLY A 301 -71.57 -24.29 7.73
C GLY A 301 -71.69 -23.48 9.03
N LEU A 302 -70.59 -22.95 9.60
CA LEU A 302 -70.64 -22.11 10.79
C LEU A 302 -71.30 -20.75 10.47
N PRO A 303 -72.23 -20.27 11.36
CA PRO A 303 -72.80 -18.92 11.22
C PRO A 303 -71.78 -17.79 11.32
N ASP A 304 -72.00 -16.69 10.58
CA ASP A 304 -71.10 -15.56 10.57
C ASP A 304 -70.80 -14.98 11.98
N GLU A 305 -71.81 -14.99 12.84
CA GLU A 305 -71.68 -14.55 14.25
C GLU A 305 -70.66 -15.37 15.04
N VAL A 306 -70.62 -16.69 14.78
CA VAL A 306 -69.73 -17.63 15.41
C VAL A 306 -68.30 -17.40 14.91
N ILE A 307 -68.14 -17.22 13.61
CA ILE A 307 -66.81 -16.96 12.99
C ILE A 307 -66.23 -15.63 13.53
N MET A 308 -67.08 -14.59 13.56
CA MET A 308 -66.67 -13.26 14.10
C MET A 308 -66.24 -13.36 15.56
N LYS A 309 -66.98 -14.10 16.38
CA LYS A 309 -66.65 -14.29 17.77
C LYS A 309 -65.35 -15.07 18.00
N TYR A 310 -65.09 -16.11 17.23
CA TYR A 310 -63.87 -16.92 17.35
C TYR A 310 -62.60 -16.19 16.85
N LEU A 311 -62.72 -15.38 15.82
CA LEU A 311 -61.61 -14.70 15.22
C LEU A 311 -61.42 -13.27 15.75
N GLY A 312 -62.37 -12.76 16.57
CA GLY A 312 -62.32 -11.39 17.10
C GLY A 312 -62.38 -10.31 16.00
N ILE A 313 -63.04 -10.59 14.84
CA ILE A 313 -63.11 -9.65 13.71
C ILE A 313 -64.49 -9.05 13.59
N THR A 314 -64.57 -7.85 12.95
CA THR A 314 -65.82 -7.19 12.66
C THR A 314 -66.54 -7.82 11.44
N PHE A 315 -67.86 -7.58 11.33
CA PHE A 315 -68.63 -8.05 10.18
C PHE A 315 -68.10 -7.53 8.84
N GLU A 316 -67.73 -6.24 8.83
CA GLU A 316 -67.12 -5.61 7.64
C GLU A 316 -65.86 -6.34 7.20
N LYS A 317 -65.00 -6.69 8.16
CA LYS A 317 -63.76 -7.42 7.92
C LYS A 317 -64.02 -8.85 7.44
N LEU A 318 -65.02 -9.51 7.99
CA LEU A 318 -65.44 -10.85 7.51
C LEU A 318 -65.94 -10.80 6.07
N GLN A 319 -66.74 -9.80 5.70
CA GLN A 319 -67.21 -9.62 4.31
C GLN A 319 -66.09 -9.29 3.34
N GLU A 320 -65.12 -8.48 3.74
CA GLU A 320 -63.92 -8.19 2.95
C GLU A 320 -63.13 -9.47 2.65
N LEU A 321 -62.96 -10.33 3.65
CA LEU A 321 -62.24 -11.60 3.55
C LEU A 321 -63.02 -12.64 2.70
N LYS A 322 -64.38 -12.61 2.73
CA LYS A 322 -65.22 -13.42 1.87
C LYS A 322 -65.23 -12.92 0.41
N GLY A 323 -65.13 -11.60 0.22
CA GLY A 323 -65.24 -10.95 -1.08
C GLY A 323 -64.01 -11.00 -1.98
N ASN A 324 -62.85 -11.40 -1.44
CA ASN A 324 -61.60 -11.50 -2.19
C ASN A 324 -61.48 -12.75 -3.09
N LYS A 325 -62.61 -13.37 -3.47
CA LYS A 325 -62.69 -14.33 -4.58
C LYS A 325 -63.13 -13.61 -5.87
N ARG A 326 -62.18 -13.00 -6.55
CA ARG A 326 -62.28 -12.77 -8.00
C ARG A 326 -60.94 -13.04 -8.66
#